data_b3ac9cb8553451d8d1232021483c8b0a
#
_entry.id   b3ac9cb8553451d8d1232021483c8b0a
#
_cell.length_a   1.000
_cell.length_b   1.000
_cell.length_c   1.000
_cell.angle_alpha   90.00
_cell.angle_beta   90.00
_cell.angle_gamma   90.00
#
_symmetry.space_group_name_H-M   'P 1'
#
loop_
_entity.id
_entity.type
_entity.pdbx_description
1 polymer ?
#
loop_
_entity_poly.entity_id
_entity_poly.type
_entity_poly.pdbx_seq_one_letter_code
_entity_poly.pdbx_strand_id
1 'polypeptide(L)'
;MLKLRFILADRLPERELVYLKQNIRPESDLKLVVTGETNLDRMAEFSLFPPEESVLISTDGHIISTMDQAGMATLGYIGTTESRLPDENTDQGMQAAIMLIEGLEEADRMFLERVYERKHGIPWTIVTTERCIVREITLDDMDGLFELYAGEGMTEYLDPLYEYEKEKEYQKSYINYMYRLYGYGMWVVIEKKTGKLIGRVGIENREACDGEPELGYMIDVSHQKKGYATEVCLAVIGYAWDFLEFDKLNCLIQKGNTASECLAEKLGFTFQEEMDLDGKCMKRYTISKSGA
;
A
#
# COMPACT_ATOMS: atom_id res chain seq x y z
N MET A 1 5.18 1.60 20.93
CA MET A 1 4.77 1.43 19.53
C MET A 1 3.44 2.14 19.38
N LEU A 2 3.34 3.10 18.46
CA LEU A 2 2.08 3.79 18.15
C LEU A 2 1.04 2.75 17.69
N LYS A 3 -0.19 2.89 18.16
CA LYS A 3 -1.25 1.93 17.88
C LYS A 3 -2.58 2.66 17.81
N LEU A 4 -3.38 2.36 16.76
CA LEU A 4 -4.73 2.84 16.64
C LEU A 4 -5.62 2.29 17.77
N ARG A 5 -6.36 3.17 18.45
CA ARG A 5 -7.26 2.85 19.57
C ARG A 5 -8.64 3.43 19.44
N PHE A 6 -8.79 4.55 18.72
CA PHE A 6 -10.04 5.28 18.61
C PHE A 6 -10.41 5.57 17.16
N ILE A 7 -11.66 5.33 16.82
CA ILE A 7 -12.30 5.79 15.59
C ILE A 7 -13.33 6.82 15.98
N LEU A 8 -13.15 8.05 15.51
CA LEU A 8 -14.05 9.17 15.78
C LEU A 8 -14.94 9.36 14.54
N ALA A 9 -16.24 9.16 14.69
CA ALA A 9 -17.21 9.31 13.62
C ALA A 9 -17.98 10.62 13.82
N ASP A 10 -17.73 11.60 12.96
CA ASP A 10 -18.26 12.95 13.08
C ASP A 10 -19.21 13.28 11.94
N ARG A 11 -20.48 13.60 12.28
CA ARG A 11 -21.55 13.99 11.33
C ARG A 11 -21.79 12.99 10.20
N LEU A 12 -21.53 11.72 10.43
CA LEU A 12 -21.80 10.69 9.44
C LEU A 12 -23.28 10.37 9.37
N PRO A 13 -23.82 10.01 8.18
CA PRO A 13 -25.17 9.49 8.05
C PRO A 13 -25.38 8.25 8.91
N GLU A 14 -26.59 8.04 9.42
CA GLU A 14 -26.90 6.88 10.29
C GLU A 14 -26.58 5.54 9.63
N ARG A 15 -26.80 5.41 8.32
CA ARG A 15 -26.46 4.23 7.53
C ARG A 15 -24.96 3.91 7.65
N GLU A 16 -24.09 4.90 7.52
CA GLU A 16 -22.63 4.74 7.58
C GLU A 16 -22.17 4.35 8.99
N LEU A 17 -22.81 4.90 10.01
CA LEU A 17 -22.55 4.50 11.40
C LEU A 17 -22.93 3.04 11.67
N VAL A 18 -23.96 2.53 10.99
CA VAL A 18 -24.33 1.09 11.08
C VAL A 18 -23.23 0.23 10.49
N TYR A 19 -22.68 0.58 9.33
CA TYR A 19 -21.57 -0.15 8.72
C TYR A 19 -20.33 -0.15 9.62
N LEU A 20 -19.91 1.00 10.14
CA LEU A 20 -18.77 1.07 11.07
C LEU A 20 -18.98 0.20 12.31
N LYS A 21 -20.18 0.19 12.90
CA LYS A 21 -20.51 -0.66 14.06
C LYS A 21 -20.47 -2.15 13.74
N GLN A 22 -20.80 -2.52 12.52
CA GLN A 22 -20.74 -3.93 12.06
C GLN A 22 -19.30 -4.37 11.77
N ASN A 23 -18.51 -3.50 11.13
CA ASN A 23 -17.16 -3.79 10.67
C ASN A 23 -16.13 -3.71 11.81
N ILE A 24 -16.37 -2.83 12.80
CA ILE A 24 -15.54 -2.72 14.00
C ILE A 24 -16.18 -3.58 15.09
N ARG A 25 -15.67 -4.81 15.26
CA ARG A 25 -16.21 -5.74 16.26
C ARG A 25 -16.11 -5.17 17.67
N PRO A 26 -17.17 -5.28 18.51
CA PRO A 26 -17.18 -4.75 19.89
C PRO A 26 -16.08 -5.31 20.80
N GLU A 27 -15.59 -6.51 20.51
CA GLU A 27 -14.54 -7.22 21.25
C GLU A 27 -13.12 -6.75 20.89
N SER A 28 -13.00 -5.82 19.91
CA SER A 28 -11.72 -5.27 19.51
C SER A 28 -11.22 -4.27 20.56
N ASP A 29 -9.91 -4.12 20.67
CA ASP A 29 -9.26 -3.06 21.44
C ASP A 29 -9.45 -1.66 20.79
N LEU A 30 -10.16 -1.60 19.68
CA LEU A 30 -10.50 -0.41 18.91
C LEU A 30 -11.88 0.12 19.34
N LYS A 31 -11.95 1.39 19.74
CA LYS A 31 -13.17 2.04 20.22
C LYS A 31 -13.76 2.97 19.16
N LEU A 32 -15.00 2.71 18.75
CA LEU A 32 -15.77 3.64 17.95
C LEU A 32 -16.46 4.67 18.86
N VAL A 33 -16.24 5.95 18.57
CA VAL A 33 -16.84 7.08 19.25
C VAL A 33 -17.62 7.91 18.24
N VAL A 34 -18.92 8.06 18.47
CA VAL A 34 -19.77 8.95 17.66
C VAL A 34 -19.76 10.32 18.35
N THR A 35 -19.26 11.34 17.64
CA THR A 35 -19.15 12.70 18.18
C THR A 35 -20.45 13.48 18.01
N GLY A 36 -20.63 14.52 18.83
CA GLY A 36 -21.84 15.34 18.82
C GLY A 36 -22.99 14.79 19.69
N GLU A 37 -22.79 13.67 20.38
CA GLU A 37 -23.72 13.15 21.38
C GLU A 37 -23.52 13.78 22.77
N THR A 38 -22.43 14.55 22.96
CA THR A 38 -22.11 15.23 24.20
C THR A 38 -22.55 16.71 24.14
N ASN A 39 -22.65 17.36 25.30
CA ASN A 39 -22.89 18.79 25.40
C ASN A 39 -21.59 19.64 25.24
N LEU A 40 -20.48 19.01 24.89
CA LEU A 40 -19.21 19.68 24.67
C LEU A 40 -19.19 20.33 23.28
N ASP A 41 -18.44 21.42 23.16
CA ASP A 41 -18.01 21.92 21.85
C ASP A 41 -17.22 20.82 21.12
N ARG A 42 -17.43 20.66 19.80
CA ARG A 42 -16.83 19.61 18.99
C ARG A 42 -15.31 19.56 19.13
N MET A 43 -14.65 20.72 19.12
CA MET A 43 -13.20 20.77 19.27
C MET A 43 -12.74 20.28 20.65
N ALA A 44 -13.49 20.62 21.70
CA ALA A 44 -13.24 20.12 23.05
C ALA A 44 -13.45 18.59 23.13
N GLU A 45 -14.45 18.07 22.42
CA GLU A 45 -14.73 16.63 22.35
C GLU A 45 -13.58 15.87 21.68
N PHE A 46 -13.08 16.34 20.53
CA PHE A 46 -11.92 15.74 19.85
C PHE A 46 -10.65 15.77 20.70
N SER A 47 -10.46 16.83 21.49
CA SER A 47 -9.31 16.97 22.38
C SER A 47 -9.25 15.96 23.52
N LEU A 48 -10.30 15.15 23.72
CA LEU A 48 -10.30 14.03 24.67
C LEU A 48 -9.56 12.80 24.17
N PHE A 49 -9.23 12.76 22.87
CA PHE A 49 -8.63 11.60 22.22
C PHE A 49 -7.24 11.95 21.70
N PRO A 50 -6.20 11.14 22.01
CA PRO A 50 -4.85 11.37 21.53
C PRO A 50 -4.81 11.32 19.99
N PRO A 51 -4.36 12.37 19.29
CA PRO A 51 -4.29 12.35 17.82
C PRO A 51 -3.47 11.18 17.28
N GLU A 52 -2.37 10.84 17.96
CA GLU A 52 -1.45 9.76 17.63
C GLU A 52 -2.01 8.34 17.87
N GLU A 53 -3.22 8.21 18.39
CA GLU A 53 -3.91 6.92 18.59
C GLU A 53 -5.29 6.89 17.91
N SER A 54 -5.61 7.89 17.08
CA SER A 54 -6.96 8.13 16.59
C SER A 54 -7.04 8.26 15.06
N VAL A 55 -8.16 7.81 14.50
CA VAL A 55 -8.62 8.12 13.13
C VAL A 55 -9.94 8.88 13.23
N LEU A 56 -10.04 10.02 12.56
CA LEU A 56 -11.28 10.78 12.42
C LEU A 56 -11.88 10.57 11.03
N ILE A 57 -13.18 10.30 11.00
CA ILE A 57 -13.99 10.29 9.77
C ILE A 57 -15.01 11.41 9.88
N SER A 58 -14.98 12.39 8.99
CA SER A 58 -15.87 13.55 9.07
C SER A 58 -16.33 14.02 7.69
N THR A 59 -17.50 14.65 7.65
CA THR A 59 -18.03 15.39 6.50
C THR A 59 -17.58 16.85 6.48
N ASP A 60 -16.87 17.31 7.50
CA ASP A 60 -16.51 18.72 7.73
C ASP A 60 -15.03 18.96 7.44
N GLY A 61 -14.73 19.61 6.29
CA GLY A 61 -13.35 19.87 5.86
C GLY A 61 -12.54 20.74 6.83
N HIS A 62 -13.19 21.67 7.56
CA HIS A 62 -12.50 22.48 8.57
C HIS A 62 -12.01 21.62 9.74
N ILE A 63 -12.84 20.70 10.21
CA ILE A 63 -12.48 19.73 11.25
C ILE A 63 -11.37 18.78 10.75
N ILE A 64 -11.51 18.24 9.54
CA ILE A 64 -10.49 17.42 8.88
C ILE A 64 -9.13 18.14 8.89
N SER A 65 -9.09 19.35 8.38
CA SER A 65 -7.84 20.14 8.30
C SER A 65 -7.24 20.43 9.67
N THR A 66 -8.07 20.76 10.65
CA THR A 66 -7.61 21.07 12.01
C THR A 66 -7.05 19.84 12.71
N MET A 67 -7.73 18.70 12.60
CA MET A 67 -7.27 17.46 13.23
C MET A 67 -6.06 16.87 12.52
N ASP A 68 -5.98 17.00 11.20
CA ASP A 68 -4.79 16.61 10.44
C ASP A 68 -3.56 17.41 10.89
N GLN A 69 -3.69 18.72 11.08
CA GLN A 69 -2.62 19.58 11.63
C GLN A 69 -2.23 19.19 13.07
N ALA A 70 -3.19 18.72 13.85
CA ALA A 70 -2.93 18.20 15.20
C ALA A 70 -2.24 16.81 15.20
N GLY A 71 -2.02 16.21 14.02
CA GLY A 71 -1.36 14.90 13.87
C GLY A 71 -2.29 13.69 13.82
N MET A 72 -3.62 13.90 13.83
CA MET A 72 -4.59 12.83 13.74
C MET A 72 -4.72 12.32 12.29
N ALA A 73 -4.88 11.02 12.12
CA ALA A 73 -5.22 10.47 10.82
C ALA A 73 -6.68 10.81 10.48
N THR A 74 -6.94 11.27 9.24
CA THR A 74 -8.26 11.76 8.85
C THR A 74 -8.76 11.16 7.56
N LEU A 75 -10.04 10.81 7.51
CA LEU A 75 -10.81 10.41 6.34
C LEU A 75 -11.91 11.44 6.08
N GLY A 76 -11.94 11.97 4.87
CA GLY A 76 -13.03 12.84 4.42
C GLY A 76 -14.17 12.02 3.82
N TYR A 77 -15.34 12.03 4.44
CA TYR A 77 -16.53 11.40 3.87
C TYR A 77 -17.25 12.40 2.97
N ILE A 78 -17.37 12.07 1.68
CA ILE A 78 -18.02 12.94 0.67
C ILE A 78 -19.40 12.44 0.24
N GLY A 79 -19.78 11.23 0.65
CA GLY A 79 -21.03 10.59 0.23
C GLY A 79 -21.07 10.19 -1.23
N THR A 80 -22.07 9.41 -1.59
CA THR A 80 -22.35 9.07 -3.00
C THR A 80 -22.98 10.29 -3.70
N THR A 81 -22.93 10.33 -5.04
CA THR A 81 -23.52 11.40 -5.88
C THR A 81 -24.99 11.68 -5.57
N GLU A 82 -25.72 10.69 -5.07
CA GLU A 82 -27.14 10.79 -4.68
C GLU A 82 -27.32 11.41 -3.29
N SER A 83 -26.33 11.35 -2.43
CA SER A 83 -26.36 11.84 -1.05
C SER A 83 -25.47 13.07 -0.79
N ARG A 84 -24.81 13.58 -1.83
CA ARG A 84 -23.91 14.72 -1.73
C ARG A 84 -24.68 15.97 -1.28
N LEU A 85 -24.42 16.40 -0.04
CA LEU A 85 -24.96 17.65 0.48
C LEU A 85 -24.28 18.81 -0.27
N PRO A 86 -25.03 19.71 -0.94
CA PRO A 86 -24.48 20.87 -1.61
C PRO A 86 -24.16 21.95 -0.58
N ASP A 87 -23.02 21.86 0.06
CA ASP A 87 -22.51 22.92 0.92
C ASP A 87 -21.10 23.28 0.46
N GLU A 88 -20.96 24.45 -0.16
CA GLU A 88 -19.69 24.98 -0.68
C GLU A 88 -18.61 25.11 0.41
N ASN A 89 -19.00 25.12 1.69
CA ASN A 89 -18.09 25.17 2.84
C ASN A 89 -17.54 23.78 3.25
N THR A 90 -18.18 22.67 2.86
CA THR A 90 -17.71 21.32 3.22
C THR A 90 -16.47 20.91 2.43
N ASP A 91 -16.25 21.43 1.23
CA ASP A 91 -15.10 21.10 0.39
C ASP A 91 -13.79 21.76 0.86
N GLN A 92 -13.89 22.90 1.59
CA GLN A 92 -12.69 23.62 2.04
C GLN A 92 -12.02 22.90 3.21
N GLY A 93 -10.83 22.33 2.97
CA GLY A 93 -10.04 21.58 3.96
C GLY A 93 -10.09 20.07 3.79
N MET A 94 -11.00 19.51 2.98
CA MET A 94 -11.06 18.07 2.68
C MET A 94 -9.77 17.53 2.05
N GLN A 95 -9.03 18.36 1.31
CA GLN A 95 -7.72 17.97 0.74
C GLN A 95 -6.66 17.62 1.79
N ALA A 96 -6.87 17.96 3.07
CA ALA A 96 -5.99 17.55 4.16
C ALA A 96 -6.22 16.11 4.60
N ALA A 97 -7.35 15.49 4.23
CA ALA A 97 -7.60 14.09 4.53
C ALA A 97 -6.58 13.17 3.86
N ILE A 98 -6.24 12.08 4.52
CA ILE A 98 -5.41 11.01 3.94
C ILE A 98 -6.09 10.44 2.70
N MET A 99 -7.42 10.29 2.75
CA MET A 99 -8.25 9.77 1.68
C MET A 99 -9.65 10.36 1.76
N LEU A 100 -10.30 10.52 0.60
CA LEU A 100 -11.73 10.80 0.49
C LEU A 100 -12.47 9.50 0.19
N ILE A 101 -13.61 9.30 0.85
CA ILE A 101 -14.42 8.09 0.73
C ILE A 101 -15.88 8.44 0.49
N GLU A 102 -16.55 7.61 -0.32
CA GLU A 102 -17.97 7.78 -0.66
C GLU A 102 -18.89 6.92 0.21
N GLY A 103 -18.39 5.83 0.79
CA GLY A 103 -19.11 4.90 1.65
C GLY A 103 -18.20 4.22 2.67
N LEU A 104 -18.80 3.57 3.67
CA LEU A 104 -18.11 2.88 4.76
C LEU A 104 -18.50 1.39 4.85
N GLU A 105 -19.20 0.86 3.85
CA GLU A 105 -19.64 -0.54 3.80
C GLU A 105 -18.47 -1.53 3.87
N GLU A 106 -17.32 -1.17 3.30
CA GLU A 106 -16.10 -1.99 3.26
C GLU A 106 -15.00 -1.48 4.22
N ALA A 107 -15.29 -0.40 4.98
CA ALA A 107 -14.34 0.17 5.93
C ALA A 107 -14.18 -0.73 7.15
N ASP A 108 -13.37 -1.77 6.99
CA ASP A 108 -13.02 -2.70 8.06
C ASP A 108 -11.86 -2.18 8.93
N ARG A 109 -11.50 -2.97 9.94
CA ARG A 109 -10.38 -2.66 10.82
C ARG A 109 -9.07 -2.49 10.06
N MET A 110 -8.79 -3.36 9.08
CA MET A 110 -7.53 -3.32 8.33
C MET A 110 -7.42 -2.04 7.52
N PHE A 111 -8.52 -1.61 6.89
CA PHE A 111 -8.57 -0.34 6.17
C PHE A 111 -8.26 0.85 7.09
N LEU A 112 -8.90 0.91 8.27
CA LEU A 112 -8.70 1.99 9.24
C LEU A 112 -7.28 2.00 9.83
N GLU A 113 -6.71 0.82 10.10
CA GLU A 113 -5.31 0.68 10.51
C GLU A 113 -4.36 1.18 9.41
N ARG A 114 -4.61 0.89 8.14
CA ARG A 114 -3.82 1.39 7.00
C ARG A 114 -3.89 2.91 6.85
N VAL A 115 -5.05 3.52 7.05
CA VAL A 115 -5.20 4.98 7.06
C VAL A 115 -4.38 5.59 8.19
N TYR A 116 -4.45 5.01 9.37
CA TYR A 116 -3.66 5.40 10.53
C TYR A 116 -2.16 5.27 10.27
N GLU A 117 -1.71 4.13 9.77
CA GLU A 117 -0.31 3.85 9.43
C GLU A 117 0.22 4.84 8.40
N ARG A 118 -0.58 5.18 7.37
CA ARG A 118 -0.22 6.15 6.34
C ARG A 118 0.05 7.54 6.93
N LYS A 119 -0.77 8.01 7.88
CA LYS A 119 -0.57 9.28 8.57
C LYS A 119 0.73 9.32 9.34
N HIS A 120 1.05 8.23 10.03
CA HIS A 120 2.18 8.15 10.93
C HIS A 120 3.48 7.63 10.28
N GLY A 121 3.49 7.47 8.94
CA GLY A 121 4.67 6.98 8.21
C GLY A 121 5.07 5.55 8.56
N ILE A 122 4.12 4.74 9.05
CA ILE A 122 4.31 3.32 9.33
C ILE A 122 4.15 2.56 8.01
N PRO A 123 5.15 1.79 7.56
CA PRO A 123 5.08 1.06 6.30
C PRO A 123 4.05 -0.07 6.38
N TRP A 124 3.19 -0.17 5.37
CA TRP A 124 2.21 -1.24 5.31
C TRP A 124 2.88 -2.60 5.13
N THR A 125 2.51 -3.56 5.95
CA THR A 125 2.78 -4.97 5.68
C THR A 125 1.77 -5.45 4.64
N ILE A 126 2.28 -5.84 3.46
CA ILE A 126 1.47 -6.28 2.33
C ILE A 126 1.09 -7.75 2.50
N VAL A 127 2.09 -8.60 2.65
CA VAL A 127 1.90 -10.03 2.93
C VAL A 127 2.95 -10.55 3.90
N THR A 128 2.57 -11.55 4.66
CA THR A 128 3.46 -12.29 5.55
C THR A 128 3.46 -13.76 5.11
N THR A 129 4.62 -14.29 4.75
CA THR A 129 4.79 -15.68 4.35
C THR A 129 5.40 -16.50 5.49
N GLU A 130 5.74 -17.76 5.25
CA GLU A 130 6.40 -18.57 6.26
C GLU A 130 7.73 -17.95 6.71
N ARG A 131 8.57 -17.52 5.74
CA ARG A 131 9.94 -17.05 5.99
C ARG A 131 10.13 -15.54 5.87
N CYS A 132 9.20 -14.83 5.24
CA CYS A 132 9.37 -13.42 4.88
C CYS A 132 8.21 -12.54 5.34
N ILE A 133 8.52 -11.25 5.46
CA ILE A 133 7.56 -10.14 5.50
C ILE A 133 7.80 -9.31 4.24
N VAL A 134 6.75 -9.08 3.46
CA VAL A 134 6.76 -8.13 2.34
C VAL A 134 6.05 -6.88 2.83
N ARG A 135 6.75 -5.75 2.78
CA ARG A 135 6.22 -4.46 3.23
C ARG A 135 6.70 -3.30 2.36
N GLU A 136 6.06 -2.18 2.50
CA GLU A 136 6.53 -0.94 1.88
C GLU A 136 7.95 -0.61 2.31
N ILE A 137 8.73 -0.03 1.39
CA ILE A 137 10.06 0.47 1.69
C ILE A 137 9.98 1.73 2.54
N THR A 138 10.95 1.92 3.42
CA THR A 138 11.16 3.16 4.17
C THR A 138 12.54 3.73 3.88
N LEU A 139 12.79 4.97 4.32
CA LEU A 139 14.13 5.55 4.17
C LEU A 139 15.18 4.87 5.09
N ASP A 140 14.74 4.14 6.10
CA ASP A 140 15.64 3.34 6.96
C ASP A 140 16.15 2.07 6.25
N ASP A 141 15.52 1.67 5.14
CA ASP A 141 15.94 0.52 4.35
C ASP A 141 17.05 0.83 3.34
N MET A 142 17.48 2.09 3.22
CA MET A 142 18.43 2.53 2.19
C MET A 142 19.73 1.72 2.20
N ASP A 143 20.32 1.51 3.36
CA ASP A 143 21.57 0.75 3.47
C ASP A 143 21.39 -0.69 3.01
N GLY A 144 20.29 -1.35 3.43
CA GLY A 144 19.94 -2.70 2.99
C GLY A 144 19.64 -2.78 1.49
N LEU A 145 19.05 -1.73 0.92
CA LEU A 145 18.82 -1.63 -0.51
C LEU A 145 20.14 -1.56 -1.29
N PHE A 146 21.09 -0.75 -0.84
CA PHE A 146 22.41 -0.66 -1.46
C PHE A 146 23.21 -1.97 -1.30
N GLU A 147 23.16 -2.62 -0.13
CA GLU A 147 23.74 -3.95 0.07
C GLU A 147 23.16 -4.98 -0.91
N LEU A 148 21.85 -4.98 -1.11
CA LEU A 148 21.17 -5.88 -2.05
C LEU A 148 21.68 -5.69 -3.49
N TYR A 149 21.77 -4.44 -3.97
CA TYR A 149 22.19 -4.13 -5.34
C TYR A 149 23.70 -4.29 -5.56
N ALA A 150 24.51 -4.24 -4.50
CA ALA A 150 25.96 -4.50 -4.56
C ALA A 150 26.32 -5.98 -4.72
N GLY A 151 25.35 -6.90 -4.58
CA GLY A 151 25.54 -8.33 -4.77
C GLY A 151 26.03 -8.66 -6.18
N GLU A 152 26.96 -9.61 -6.32
CA GLU A 152 27.54 -10.01 -7.62
C GLU A 152 26.44 -10.50 -8.57
N GLY A 153 26.33 -9.89 -9.76
CA GLY A 153 25.34 -10.24 -10.79
C GLY A 153 23.93 -9.68 -10.54
N MET A 154 23.68 -8.96 -9.44
CA MET A 154 22.34 -8.42 -9.14
C MET A 154 21.88 -7.38 -10.16
N THR A 155 22.80 -6.62 -10.74
CA THR A 155 22.51 -5.56 -11.73
C THR A 155 22.73 -5.99 -13.18
N GLU A 156 22.91 -7.31 -13.44
CA GLU A 156 23.12 -7.80 -14.82
C GLU A 156 21.90 -7.53 -15.73
N TYR A 157 20.68 -7.62 -15.16
CA TYR A 157 19.41 -7.43 -15.87
C TYR A 157 18.54 -6.30 -15.29
N LEU A 158 19.09 -5.55 -14.33
CA LEU A 158 18.40 -4.46 -13.66
C LEU A 158 19.23 -3.19 -13.77
N ASP A 159 18.57 -2.06 -13.87
CA ASP A 159 19.25 -0.77 -13.81
C ASP A 159 19.84 -0.56 -12.40
N PRO A 160 21.06 -0.01 -12.30
CA PRO A 160 21.69 0.26 -11.01
C PRO A 160 20.92 1.38 -10.27
N LEU A 161 21.10 1.43 -8.96
CA LEU A 161 20.62 2.55 -8.15
C LEU A 161 21.35 3.85 -8.54
N TYR A 162 20.71 4.97 -8.28
CA TYR A 162 21.39 6.27 -8.32
C TYR A 162 22.44 6.35 -7.20
N GLU A 163 23.24 7.43 -7.20
CA GLU A 163 24.03 7.78 -6.01
C GLU A 163 23.13 7.87 -4.76
N TYR A 164 23.69 7.59 -3.58
CA TYR A 164 22.96 7.41 -2.32
C TYR A 164 21.96 8.55 -2.03
N GLU A 165 22.40 9.79 -2.08
CA GLU A 165 21.52 10.94 -1.79
C GLU A 165 20.43 11.11 -2.86
N LYS A 166 20.77 10.89 -4.14
CA LYS A 166 19.80 10.95 -5.22
C LYS A 166 18.79 9.78 -5.14
N GLU A 167 19.25 8.59 -4.81
CA GLU A 167 18.38 7.43 -4.59
C GLU A 167 17.44 7.67 -3.41
N LYS A 168 17.94 8.26 -2.32
CA LYS A 168 17.13 8.61 -1.16
C LYS A 168 16.01 9.58 -1.49
N GLU A 169 16.28 10.62 -2.30
CA GLU A 169 15.24 11.55 -2.78
C GLU A 169 14.26 10.86 -3.73
N TYR A 170 14.76 9.95 -4.59
CA TYR A 170 13.90 9.13 -5.44
C TYR A 170 12.96 8.24 -4.60
N GLN A 171 13.49 7.51 -3.62
CA GLN A 171 12.69 6.64 -2.74
C GLN A 171 11.69 7.45 -1.89
N LYS A 172 12.08 8.63 -1.41
CA LYS A 172 11.15 9.54 -0.73
C LYS A 172 9.99 9.97 -1.62
N SER A 173 10.28 10.32 -2.86
CA SER A 173 9.25 10.67 -3.86
C SER A 173 8.40 9.45 -4.21
N TYR A 174 9.01 8.28 -4.37
CA TYR A 174 8.34 7.02 -4.65
C TYR A 174 7.34 6.64 -3.54
N ILE A 175 7.74 6.68 -2.27
CA ILE A 175 6.90 6.41 -1.11
C ILE A 175 5.71 7.36 -1.08
N ASN A 176 5.96 8.67 -1.27
CA ASN A 176 4.91 9.68 -1.20
C ASN A 176 3.95 9.66 -2.39
N TYR A 177 4.39 9.20 -3.56
CA TYR A 177 3.58 9.21 -4.76
C TYR A 177 2.96 7.83 -5.03
N MET A 178 3.79 6.77 -5.17
CA MET A 178 3.30 5.46 -5.59
C MET A 178 2.39 4.83 -4.52
N TYR A 179 2.87 4.71 -3.30
CA TYR A 179 2.05 4.07 -2.25
C TYR A 179 0.85 4.91 -1.83
N ARG A 180 0.95 6.25 -1.91
CA ARG A 180 -0.17 7.11 -1.53
C ARG A 180 -1.25 7.19 -2.60
N LEU A 181 -0.87 7.19 -3.89
CA LEU A 181 -1.81 7.35 -5.01
C LEU A 181 -2.39 6.01 -5.47
N TYR A 182 -1.52 5.00 -5.62
CA TYR A 182 -1.94 3.69 -6.16
C TYR A 182 -2.20 2.65 -5.07
N GLY A 183 -1.65 2.81 -3.86
CA GLY A 183 -1.75 1.81 -2.80
C GLY A 183 -0.85 0.58 -3.01
N TYR A 184 -0.10 0.53 -4.12
CA TYR A 184 0.83 -0.55 -4.44
C TYR A 184 2.08 -0.02 -5.16
N GLY A 185 3.08 -0.88 -5.33
CA GLY A 185 4.38 -0.56 -5.93
C GLY A 185 5.40 -1.65 -5.63
N MET A 186 6.69 -1.32 -5.75
CA MET A 186 7.78 -2.22 -5.39
C MET A 186 8.01 -2.21 -3.88
N TRP A 187 7.84 -3.34 -3.23
CA TRP A 187 8.02 -3.55 -1.81
C TRP A 187 9.35 -4.22 -1.49
N VAL A 188 9.75 -4.19 -0.24
CA VAL A 188 10.94 -4.91 0.26
C VAL A 188 10.56 -6.26 0.84
N VAL A 189 11.46 -7.22 0.69
CA VAL A 189 11.35 -8.56 1.27
C VAL A 189 12.29 -8.65 2.47
N ILE A 190 11.73 -8.79 3.65
CA ILE A 190 12.47 -8.92 4.91
C ILE A 190 12.46 -10.38 5.35
N GLU A 191 13.64 -10.98 5.55
CA GLU A 191 13.73 -12.33 6.11
C GLU A 191 13.39 -12.31 7.62
N LYS A 192 12.39 -13.06 8.05
CA LYS A 192 11.95 -13.10 9.45
C LYS A 192 13.04 -13.54 10.43
N LYS A 193 13.90 -14.48 10.00
CA LYS A 193 14.95 -15.05 10.85
C LYS A 193 16.03 -14.04 11.23
N THR A 194 16.39 -13.16 10.29
CA THR A 194 17.53 -12.24 10.44
C THR A 194 17.11 -10.79 10.57
N GLY A 195 15.88 -10.46 10.16
CA GLY A 195 15.41 -9.09 10.02
C GLY A 195 16.04 -8.33 8.84
N LYS A 196 16.81 -9.00 7.97
CA LYS A 196 17.49 -8.37 6.85
C LYS A 196 16.61 -8.23 5.62
N LEU A 197 16.83 -7.16 4.87
CA LEU A 197 16.32 -6.98 3.53
C LEU A 197 17.06 -7.95 2.60
N ILE A 198 16.32 -8.87 1.98
CA ILE A 198 16.86 -9.92 1.11
C ILE A 198 16.33 -9.86 -0.31
N GLY A 199 15.51 -8.89 -0.63
CA GLY A 199 14.95 -8.74 -1.98
C GLY A 199 13.92 -7.64 -2.09
N ARG A 200 13.38 -7.53 -3.30
CA ARG A 200 12.21 -6.72 -3.62
C ARG A 200 11.22 -7.54 -4.41
N VAL A 201 9.96 -7.28 -4.23
CA VAL A 201 8.85 -7.83 -5.02
C VAL A 201 7.73 -6.80 -5.04
N GLY A 202 7.02 -6.68 -6.15
CA GLY A 202 5.93 -5.71 -6.19
C GLY A 202 5.19 -5.69 -7.51
N ILE A 203 4.26 -4.77 -7.61
CA ILE A 203 3.42 -4.58 -8.79
C ILE A 203 3.49 -3.11 -9.18
N GLU A 204 3.73 -2.84 -10.45
CA GLU A 204 3.74 -1.50 -11.02
C GLU A 204 3.00 -1.50 -12.35
N ASN A 205 2.37 -0.39 -12.70
CA ASN A 205 1.81 -0.22 -14.03
C ASN A 205 2.94 0.14 -15.00
N ARG A 206 2.97 -0.55 -16.14
CA ARG A 206 3.98 -0.30 -17.17
C ARG A 206 3.32 0.15 -18.47
N GLU A 207 3.76 1.28 -19.04
CA GLU A 207 3.32 1.73 -20.36
C GLU A 207 3.59 0.68 -21.43
N ALA A 208 4.73 -0.02 -21.35
CA ALA A 208 5.10 -1.12 -22.25
C ALA A 208 4.14 -2.32 -22.22
N CYS A 209 3.24 -2.37 -21.23
CA CYS A 209 2.18 -3.36 -21.10
C CYS A 209 0.79 -2.71 -21.23
N ASP A 210 0.65 -1.63 -22.00
CA ASP A 210 -0.61 -0.88 -22.17
C ASP A 210 -1.19 -0.35 -20.85
N GLY A 211 -0.33 -0.05 -19.89
CA GLY A 211 -0.70 0.37 -18.53
C GLY A 211 -1.16 -0.78 -17.63
N GLU A 212 -1.08 -2.03 -18.10
CA GLU A 212 -1.41 -3.20 -17.29
C GLU A 212 -0.36 -3.46 -16.20
N PRO A 213 -0.77 -4.08 -15.06
CA PRO A 213 0.13 -4.35 -13.96
C PRO A 213 1.20 -5.37 -14.31
N GLU A 214 2.43 -5.08 -13.87
CA GLU A 214 3.61 -5.94 -14.01
C GLU A 214 4.08 -6.41 -12.63
N LEU A 215 4.32 -7.71 -12.47
CA LEU A 215 5.00 -8.27 -11.31
C LEU A 215 6.52 -8.15 -11.51
N GLY A 216 7.17 -7.34 -10.68
CA GLY A 216 8.63 -7.24 -10.59
C GLY A 216 9.17 -7.97 -9.37
N TYR A 217 10.36 -8.57 -9.46
CA TYR A 217 11.01 -9.23 -8.33
C TYR A 217 12.54 -9.33 -8.48
N MET A 218 13.21 -9.32 -7.34
CA MET A 218 14.62 -9.67 -7.20
C MET A 218 14.88 -10.24 -5.81
N ILE A 219 15.78 -11.19 -5.72
CA ILE A 219 16.23 -11.80 -4.45
C ILE A 219 17.75 -11.83 -4.40
N ASP A 220 18.31 -11.44 -3.28
CA ASP A 220 19.74 -11.48 -2.99
C ASP A 220 20.38 -12.82 -3.37
N VAL A 221 21.56 -12.75 -3.98
CA VAL A 221 22.27 -13.93 -4.54
C VAL A 221 22.41 -15.05 -3.52
N SER A 222 22.72 -14.71 -2.27
CA SER A 222 22.88 -15.70 -1.20
C SER A 222 21.58 -16.41 -0.83
N HIS A 223 20.42 -15.85 -1.23
CA HIS A 223 19.07 -16.39 -0.98
C HIS A 223 18.43 -17.02 -2.22
N GLN A 224 19.06 -16.92 -3.38
CA GLN A 224 18.58 -17.55 -4.61
C GLN A 224 18.61 -19.08 -4.54
N LYS A 225 17.81 -19.74 -5.40
CA LYS A 225 17.67 -21.19 -5.50
C LYS A 225 17.23 -21.91 -4.21
N LYS A 226 16.76 -21.13 -3.21
CA LYS A 226 16.24 -21.63 -1.92
C LYS A 226 14.71 -21.50 -1.79
N GLY A 227 14.03 -21.10 -2.88
CA GLY A 227 12.57 -20.97 -2.95
C GLY A 227 11.99 -19.65 -2.45
N TYR A 228 12.79 -18.70 -1.98
CA TYR A 228 12.31 -17.39 -1.48
C TYR A 228 11.53 -16.61 -2.55
N ALA A 229 12.06 -16.49 -3.77
CA ALA A 229 11.36 -15.80 -4.86
C ALA A 229 9.99 -16.41 -5.15
N THR A 230 9.90 -17.73 -5.27
CA THR A 230 8.62 -18.43 -5.48
C THR A 230 7.63 -18.14 -4.36
N GLU A 231 8.08 -18.19 -3.10
CA GLU A 231 7.24 -17.97 -1.91
C GLU A 231 6.65 -16.57 -1.89
N VAL A 232 7.48 -15.54 -2.06
CA VAL A 232 7.01 -14.15 -1.99
C VAL A 232 6.21 -13.74 -3.22
N CYS A 233 6.58 -14.20 -4.42
CA CYS A 233 5.82 -13.91 -5.64
C CYS A 233 4.41 -14.53 -5.60
N LEU A 234 4.28 -15.79 -5.17
CA LEU A 234 2.96 -16.43 -5.02
C LEU A 234 2.07 -15.65 -4.03
N ALA A 235 2.63 -15.21 -2.90
CA ALA A 235 1.88 -14.42 -1.93
C ALA A 235 1.46 -13.06 -2.48
N VAL A 236 2.33 -12.39 -3.25
CA VAL A 236 2.02 -11.10 -3.90
C VAL A 236 1.01 -11.27 -5.03
N ILE A 237 1.08 -12.34 -5.82
CA ILE A 237 0.06 -12.67 -6.82
C ILE A 237 -1.30 -12.87 -6.14
N GLY A 238 -1.37 -13.61 -5.02
CA GLY A 238 -2.59 -13.73 -4.23
C GLY A 238 -3.13 -12.39 -3.75
N TYR A 239 -2.25 -11.53 -3.23
CA TYR A 239 -2.62 -10.16 -2.84
C TYR A 239 -3.17 -9.33 -4.02
N ALA A 240 -2.58 -9.48 -5.20
CA ALA A 240 -3.05 -8.82 -6.43
C ALA A 240 -4.47 -9.23 -6.80
N TRP A 241 -4.78 -10.52 -6.66
CA TRP A 241 -6.11 -11.06 -6.98
C TRP A 241 -7.18 -10.70 -5.95
N ASP A 242 -6.82 -10.71 -4.67
CA ASP A 242 -7.80 -10.65 -3.57
C ASP A 242 -8.00 -9.22 -3.03
N PHE A 243 -6.97 -8.36 -3.13
CA PHE A 243 -7.02 -6.99 -2.57
C PHE A 243 -6.89 -5.89 -3.62
N LEU A 244 -6.11 -6.11 -4.69
CA LEU A 244 -5.99 -5.12 -5.76
C LEU A 244 -6.98 -5.37 -6.89
N GLU A 245 -7.71 -6.50 -6.83
CA GLU A 245 -8.75 -6.91 -7.80
C GLU A 245 -8.26 -6.96 -9.25
N PHE A 246 -6.97 -7.23 -9.44
CA PHE A 246 -6.44 -7.43 -10.77
C PHE A 246 -6.86 -8.81 -11.32
N ASP A 247 -7.19 -8.85 -12.60
CA ASP A 247 -7.54 -10.09 -13.31
C ASP A 247 -6.35 -10.67 -14.08
N LYS A 248 -5.31 -9.86 -14.28
CA LYS A 248 -4.15 -10.18 -15.11
C LYS A 248 -2.89 -9.52 -14.56
N LEU A 249 -1.77 -10.21 -14.63
CA LEU A 249 -0.44 -9.68 -14.38
C LEU A 249 0.50 -10.01 -15.52
N ASN A 250 1.38 -9.08 -15.83
CA ASN A 250 2.48 -9.27 -16.76
C ASN A 250 3.80 -9.47 -16.01
N CYS A 251 4.80 -9.97 -16.70
CA CYS A 251 6.19 -10.04 -16.26
C CYS A 251 7.06 -9.74 -17.48
N LEU A 252 7.86 -8.68 -17.42
CA LEU A 252 8.81 -8.33 -18.49
C LEU A 252 10.20 -8.83 -18.10
N ILE A 253 10.73 -9.74 -18.86
CA ILE A 253 12.01 -10.41 -18.57
C ILE A 253 12.98 -10.14 -19.73
N GLN A 254 14.14 -9.57 -19.44
CA GLN A 254 15.15 -9.36 -20.45
C GLN A 254 15.62 -10.72 -21.00
N LYS A 255 15.70 -10.83 -22.31
CA LYS A 255 16.17 -12.04 -23.00
C LYS A 255 17.56 -12.45 -22.50
N GLY A 256 17.66 -13.71 -22.09
CA GLY A 256 18.89 -14.26 -21.49
C GLY A 256 18.82 -14.42 -19.97
N ASN A 257 17.88 -13.76 -19.29
CA ASN A 257 17.63 -13.95 -17.86
C ASN A 257 16.83 -15.24 -17.62
N THR A 258 17.49 -16.38 -17.84
CA THR A 258 16.87 -17.71 -17.75
C THR A 258 16.34 -18.02 -16.34
N ALA A 259 16.96 -17.46 -15.31
CA ALA A 259 16.50 -17.65 -13.93
C ALA A 259 15.10 -17.05 -13.71
N SER A 260 14.88 -15.84 -14.21
CA SER A 260 13.57 -15.16 -14.14
C SER A 260 12.54 -15.82 -15.08
N GLU A 261 12.95 -16.26 -16.27
CA GLU A 261 12.08 -17.01 -17.19
C GLU A 261 11.55 -18.29 -16.53
N CYS A 262 12.44 -19.13 -15.96
CA CYS A 262 12.05 -20.34 -15.23
C CYS A 262 11.16 -20.06 -14.02
N LEU A 263 11.40 -18.95 -13.31
CA LEU A 263 10.54 -18.59 -12.19
C LEU A 263 9.16 -18.16 -12.66
N ALA A 264 9.04 -17.31 -13.70
CA ALA A 264 7.76 -16.90 -14.25
C ALA A 264 6.93 -18.11 -14.69
N GLU A 265 7.52 -19.04 -15.43
CA GLU A 265 6.85 -20.29 -15.85
C GLU A 265 6.40 -21.13 -14.64
N LYS A 266 7.23 -21.24 -13.60
CA LYS A 266 6.89 -21.96 -12.35
C LYS A 266 5.75 -21.30 -11.60
N LEU A 267 5.60 -19.97 -11.68
CA LEU A 267 4.51 -19.21 -11.10
C LEU A 267 3.21 -19.31 -11.92
N GLY A 268 3.26 -19.93 -13.12
CA GLY A 268 2.10 -20.08 -13.99
C GLY A 268 1.98 -19.03 -15.08
N PHE A 269 2.95 -18.15 -15.23
CA PHE A 269 2.98 -17.22 -16.35
C PHE A 269 3.28 -17.96 -17.66
N THR A 270 2.67 -17.51 -18.75
CA THR A 270 2.86 -18.04 -20.11
C THR A 270 3.50 -16.99 -20.98
N PHE A 271 4.47 -17.40 -21.80
CA PHE A 271 5.11 -16.53 -22.79
C PHE A 271 4.10 -16.02 -23.81
N GLN A 272 4.15 -14.73 -24.13
CA GLN A 272 3.28 -14.09 -25.12
C GLN A 272 4.08 -13.65 -26.35
N GLU A 273 5.10 -12.83 -26.16
CA GLU A 273 5.83 -12.18 -27.24
C GLU A 273 7.22 -11.71 -26.83
N GLU A 274 8.07 -11.44 -27.83
CA GLU A 274 9.28 -10.63 -27.66
C GLU A 274 9.00 -9.20 -28.11
N MET A 275 9.50 -8.21 -27.38
CA MET A 275 9.33 -6.79 -27.65
C MET A 275 10.62 -6.03 -27.38
N ASP A 276 10.81 -4.91 -28.08
CA ASP A 276 11.91 -3.98 -27.78
C ASP A 276 11.44 -2.96 -26.74
N LEU A 277 12.20 -2.79 -25.68
CA LEU A 277 11.99 -1.77 -24.68
C LEU A 277 13.32 -1.04 -24.46
N ASP A 278 13.42 0.20 -24.90
CA ASP A 278 14.62 1.03 -24.80
C ASP A 278 15.90 0.36 -25.34
N GLY A 279 15.77 -0.38 -26.46
CA GLY A 279 16.87 -1.11 -27.10
C GLY A 279 17.24 -2.43 -26.41
N LYS A 280 16.48 -2.86 -25.41
CA LYS A 280 16.60 -4.17 -24.76
C LYS A 280 15.52 -5.11 -25.30
N CYS A 281 15.91 -6.32 -25.75
CA CYS A 281 14.95 -7.35 -26.12
C CYS A 281 14.33 -7.94 -24.84
N MET A 282 13.03 -7.68 -24.64
CA MET A 282 12.27 -8.19 -23.51
C MET A 282 11.32 -9.29 -23.96
N LYS A 283 11.07 -10.24 -23.06
CA LYS A 283 10.03 -11.26 -23.20
C LYS A 283 8.88 -10.92 -22.27
N ARG A 284 7.68 -10.81 -22.82
CA ARG A 284 6.46 -10.61 -22.04
C ARG A 284 5.85 -11.97 -21.69
N TYR A 285 5.63 -12.18 -20.43
CA TYR A 285 4.89 -13.31 -19.87
C TYR A 285 3.63 -12.80 -19.19
N THR A 286 2.56 -13.59 -19.19
CA THR A 286 1.27 -13.18 -18.62
C THR A 286 0.64 -14.30 -17.82
N ILE A 287 -0.01 -13.96 -16.71
CA ILE A 287 -0.89 -14.84 -15.94
C ILE A 287 -2.24 -14.15 -15.75
N SER A 288 -3.33 -14.92 -15.85
CA SER A 288 -4.68 -14.43 -15.53
C SER A 288 -5.23 -15.15 -14.30
N LYS A 289 -6.09 -14.47 -13.55
CA LYS A 289 -6.82 -15.06 -12.43
C LYS A 289 -7.69 -16.20 -12.95
N SER A 290 -7.55 -17.39 -12.38
CA SER A 290 -8.33 -18.56 -12.82
C SER A 290 -9.79 -18.33 -12.52
N GLY A 291 -10.65 -18.27 -13.57
CA GLY A 291 -12.10 -18.09 -13.44
C GLY A 291 -12.62 -16.71 -13.80
N ALA A 292 -11.77 -15.81 -14.36
CA ALA A 292 -12.20 -14.56 -14.96
C ALA A 292 -12.66 -14.77 -16.42
#